data_147bf9c156aa2c083398f3a867d0ca22
#
_entry.id   147bf9c156aa2c083398f3a867d0ca22
#
_cell.length_a   1.000
_cell.length_b   1.000
_cell.length_c   1.000
_cell.angle_alpha   90.00
_cell.angle_beta   90.00
_cell.angle_gamma   90.00
#
_symmetry.space_group_name_H-M   'P 1'
#
loop_
_entity.id
_entity.type
_entity.pdbx_description
1 polymer ?
#
loop_
_entity_poly.entity_id
_entity_poly.type
_entity_poly.pdbx_seq_one_letter_code
_entity_poly.pdbx_strand_id
1 'polypeptide(L)'
;IINFWATWCAPCEAEMPELQAFQAAHPDVQVIAVNVGEPHAVAADWLAARGLDLTVTFDPNADTFRLYAVRGLPTTFVVAPDGRIRHIAFGAVTRSALEALLTDWID
;
A
#
# COMPACT_ATOMS: atom_id res chain seq x y z
N ILE A 1 -0.55 0.47 -7.73
CA ILE A 1 -0.16 1.12 -6.46
C ILE A 1 0.48 0.09 -5.57
N ILE A 2 1.70 0.36 -5.14
CA ILE A 2 2.45 -0.50 -4.22
C ILE A 2 2.65 0.27 -2.92
N ASN A 3 2.09 -0.26 -1.83
CA ASN A 3 2.13 0.38 -0.52
C ASN A 3 2.91 -0.50 0.46
N PHE A 4 3.92 0.06 1.11
CA PHE A 4 4.70 -0.63 2.15
C PHE A 4 4.16 -0.25 3.51
N TRP A 5 3.87 -1.25 4.36
CA TRP A 5 3.23 -1.06 5.66
C TRP A 5 3.66 -2.11 6.68
N ALA A 6 3.32 -1.88 7.93
CA ALA A 6 3.51 -2.83 9.01
C ALA A 6 2.42 -2.66 10.08
N THR A 7 2.19 -3.70 10.88
CA THR A 7 1.13 -3.68 11.89
C THR A 7 1.40 -2.69 13.03
N TRP A 8 2.67 -2.42 13.33
CA TRP A 8 3.09 -1.51 14.41
C TRP A 8 3.07 -0.04 13.98
N CYS A 9 2.81 0.22 12.73
CA CYS A 9 2.86 1.57 12.16
C CYS A 9 1.48 2.23 12.25
N ALA A 10 1.29 3.18 13.17
CA ALA A 10 0.00 3.84 13.37
C ALA A 10 -0.52 4.58 12.12
N PRO A 11 0.30 5.36 11.39
CA PRO A 11 -0.15 5.97 10.13
C PRO A 11 -0.56 4.93 9.08
N CYS A 12 0.09 3.76 9.06
CA CYS A 12 -0.29 2.67 8.15
C CYS A 12 -1.70 2.17 8.48
N GLU A 13 -2.01 2.02 9.76
CA GLU A 13 -3.34 1.57 10.19
C GLU A 13 -4.43 2.55 9.73
N ALA A 14 -4.19 3.84 9.85
CA ALA A 14 -5.12 4.87 9.40
C ALA A 14 -5.30 4.85 7.88
N GLU A 15 -4.27 4.47 7.15
CA GLU A 15 -4.26 4.46 5.68
C GLU A 15 -4.97 3.27 5.06
N MET A 16 -4.93 2.10 5.69
CA MET A 16 -5.43 0.85 5.09
C MET A 16 -6.89 0.93 4.62
N PRO A 17 -7.83 1.51 5.38
CA PRO A 17 -9.19 1.68 4.90
C PRO A 17 -9.29 2.59 3.68
N GLU A 18 -8.42 3.59 3.57
CA GLU A 18 -8.37 4.50 2.42
C GLU A 18 -7.92 3.76 1.17
N LEU A 19 -6.92 2.90 1.27
CA LEU A 19 -6.46 2.06 0.17
C LEU A 19 -7.56 1.09 -0.28
N GLN A 20 -8.28 0.50 0.67
CA GLN A 20 -9.37 -0.40 0.37
C GLN A 20 -10.51 0.31 -0.36
N ALA A 21 -10.88 1.52 0.10
CA ALA A 21 -11.90 2.32 -0.53
C ALA A 21 -11.48 2.75 -1.95
N PHE A 22 -10.20 3.09 -2.13
CA PHE A 22 -9.66 3.41 -3.45
C PHE A 22 -9.77 2.22 -4.39
N GLN A 23 -9.36 1.04 -3.94
CA GLN A 23 -9.42 -0.17 -4.76
C GLN A 23 -10.85 -0.51 -5.17
N ALA A 24 -11.81 -0.36 -4.26
CA ALA A 24 -13.22 -0.63 -4.54
C ALA A 24 -13.78 0.33 -5.59
N ALA A 25 -13.36 1.59 -5.55
CA ALA A 25 -13.81 2.61 -6.50
C ALA A 25 -13.12 2.53 -7.86
N HIS A 26 -11.90 1.97 -7.91
CA HIS A 26 -11.07 1.91 -9.11
C HIS A 26 -10.55 0.49 -9.35
N PRO A 27 -11.43 -0.44 -9.75
CA PRO A 27 -11.03 -1.86 -9.90
C PRO A 27 -10.00 -2.09 -11.00
N ASP A 28 -9.83 -1.15 -11.92
CA ASP A 28 -8.84 -1.25 -12.99
C ASP A 28 -7.42 -0.89 -12.51
N VAL A 29 -7.29 -0.31 -11.33
CA VAL A 29 -6.00 0.03 -10.74
C VAL A 29 -5.68 -1.02 -9.67
N GLN A 30 -4.60 -1.77 -9.86
CA GLN A 30 -4.19 -2.78 -8.89
C GLN A 30 -3.55 -2.11 -7.68
N VAL A 31 -4.07 -2.41 -6.49
CA VAL A 31 -3.44 -1.99 -5.22
C VAL A 31 -2.83 -3.21 -4.56
N ILE A 32 -1.54 -3.14 -4.26
CA ILE A 32 -0.82 -4.21 -3.56
C ILE A 32 -0.20 -3.61 -2.31
N ALA A 33 -0.58 -4.13 -1.15
CA ALA A 33 -0.02 -3.72 0.14
C ALA A 33 1.05 -4.74 0.55
N VAL A 34 2.28 -4.27 0.69
CA VAL A 34 3.44 -5.11 1.04
C VAL A 34 3.71 -4.97 2.53
N ASN A 35 3.49 -6.04 3.28
CA ASN A 35 3.79 -6.08 4.72
C ASN A 35 5.28 -6.32 4.92
N VAL A 36 5.93 -5.46 5.68
CA VAL A 36 7.39 -5.44 5.81
C VAL A 36 7.83 -5.98 7.16
N GLY A 37 8.73 -6.95 7.11
CA GLY A 37 9.53 -7.36 8.28
C GLY A 37 8.75 -8.09 9.35
N GLU A 38 7.59 -8.67 9.04
CA GLU A 38 6.75 -9.36 10.02
C GLU A 38 6.42 -10.77 9.55
N PRO A 39 6.23 -11.72 10.49
CA PRO A 39 5.74 -13.05 10.14
C PRO A 39 4.35 -12.96 9.48
N HIS A 40 4.11 -13.83 8.52
CA HIS A 40 2.83 -13.89 7.81
C HIS A 40 1.62 -13.93 8.77
N ALA A 41 1.68 -14.78 9.81
CA ALA A 41 0.57 -14.94 10.74
C ALA A 41 0.23 -13.65 11.47
N VAL A 42 1.24 -12.87 11.86
CA VAL A 42 1.04 -11.59 12.56
C VAL A 42 0.24 -10.63 11.68
N ALA A 43 0.67 -10.45 10.45
CA ALA A 43 0.02 -9.54 9.52
C ALA A 43 -1.38 -10.03 9.12
N ALA A 44 -1.53 -11.33 8.87
CA ALA A 44 -2.81 -11.92 8.49
C ALA A 44 -3.85 -11.77 9.60
N ASP A 45 -3.48 -12.04 10.84
CA ASP A 45 -4.38 -11.89 11.98
C ASP A 45 -4.77 -10.43 12.21
N TRP A 46 -3.83 -9.52 12.03
CA TRP A 46 -4.07 -8.08 12.17
C TRP A 46 -5.10 -7.61 11.14
N LEU A 47 -4.96 -8.04 9.88
CA LEU A 47 -5.89 -7.69 8.80
C LEU A 47 -7.29 -8.27 9.07
N ALA A 48 -7.35 -9.53 9.47
CA ALA A 48 -8.61 -10.22 9.76
C ALA A 48 -9.37 -9.54 10.90
N ALA A 49 -8.68 -9.15 11.95
CA ALA A 49 -9.27 -8.48 13.11
C ALA A 49 -9.91 -7.13 12.73
N ARG A 50 -9.46 -6.51 11.66
CA ARG A 50 -9.95 -5.20 11.19
C ARG A 50 -10.91 -5.31 10.00
N GLY A 51 -11.19 -6.54 9.54
CA GLY A 51 -12.08 -6.76 8.39
C GLY A 51 -11.54 -6.16 7.09
N LEU A 52 -10.23 -6.05 6.95
CA LEU A 52 -9.60 -5.49 5.77
C LEU A 52 -9.44 -6.58 4.69
N ASP A 53 -9.87 -6.25 3.47
CA ASP A 53 -9.85 -7.15 2.32
C ASP A 53 -9.08 -6.49 1.17
N LEU A 54 -7.77 -6.46 1.30
CA LEU A 54 -6.83 -5.93 0.31
C LEU A 54 -5.97 -7.05 -0.24
N THR A 55 -5.43 -6.86 -1.43
CA THR A 55 -4.35 -7.71 -1.93
C THR A 55 -3.09 -7.38 -1.14
N VAL A 56 -2.64 -8.33 -0.32
CA VAL A 56 -1.48 -8.16 0.55
C VAL A 56 -0.42 -9.18 0.16
N THR A 57 0.82 -8.72 0.06
CA THR A 57 1.98 -9.58 -0.07
C THR A 57 2.86 -9.42 1.16
N PHE A 58 3.76 -10.37 1.37
CA PHE A 58 4.54 -10.44 2.60
C PHE A 58 6.02 -10.38 2.27
N ASP A 59 6.73 -9.52 2.98
CA ASP A 59 8.16 -9.28 2.81
C ASP A 59 8.84 -9.46 4.18
N PRO A 60 8.87 -10.70 4.71
CA PRO A 60 9.26 -10.95 6.10
C PRO A 60 10.71 -10.56 6.41
N ASN A 61 11.58 -10.61 5.42
CA ASN A 61 12.98 -10.25 5.58
C ASN A 61 13.33 -8.86 5.07
N ALA A 62 12.30 -8.08 4.69
CA ALA A 62 12.45 -6.73 4.16
C ALA A 62 13.31 -6.65 2.88
N ASP A 63 13.32 -7.71 2.07
CA ASP A 63 14.12 -7.74 0.83
C ASP A 63 13.56 -6.77 -0.21
N THR A 64 12.25 -6.80 -0.44
CA THR A 64 11.58 -5.88 -1.36
C THR A 64 11.66 -4.46 -0.86
N PHE A 65 11.49 -4.27 0.45
CA PHE A 65 11.65 -2.98 1.10
C PHE A 65 13.00 -2.34 0.77
N ARG A 66 14.09 -3.12 0.89
CA ARG A 66 15.43 -2.65 0.57
C ARG A 66 15.62 -2.42 -0.93
N LEU A 67 15.06 -3.30 -1.75
CA LEU A 67 15.15 -3.19 -3.21
C LEU A 67 14.52 -1.89 -3.72
N TYR A 68 13.42 -1.46 -3.10
CA TYR A 68 12.76 -0.20 -3.44
C TYR A 68 13.36 1.01 -2.72
N ALA A 69 14.42 0.81 -1.94
CA ALA A 69 15.09 1.85 -1.16
C ALA A 69 14.13 2.61 -0.23
N VAL A 70 13.14 1.92 0.32
CA VAL A 70 12.18 2.51 1.26
C VAL A 70 12.88 2.81 2.58
N ARG A 71 12.62 3.99 3.16
CA ARG A 71 13.28 4.44 4.38
C ARG A 71 12.33 4.60 5.56
N GLY A 72 11.04 4.54 5.34
CA GLY A 72 10.04 4.69 6.39
C GLY A 72 8.69 4.20 5.93
N LEU A 73 7.77 4.07 6.87
CA LEU A 73 6.43 3.56 6.62
C LEU A 73 5.38 4.60 7.05
N PRO A 74 4.26 4.70 6.35
CA PRO A 74 4.03 4.05 5.06
C PRO A 74 4.73 4.78 3.91
N THR A 75 5.05 4.05 2.86
CA THR A 75 5.52 4.64 1.59
C THR A 75 4.73 4.00 0.45
N THR A 76 4.24 4.83 -0.44
CA THR A 76 3.38 4.38 -1.54
C THR A 76 3.99 4.77 -2.88
N PHE A 77 4.12 3.77 -3.77
CA PHE A 77 4.61 3.97 -5.13
C PHE A 77 3.44 3.89 -6.10
N VAL A 78 3.36 4.84 -7.01
CA VAL A 78 2.44 4.79 -8.14
C VAL A 78 3.23 4.36 -9.36
N VAL A 79 2.88 3.21 -9.92
CA VAL A 79 3.57 2.60 -11.06
C VAL A 79 2.66 2.67 -12.28
N ALA A 80 3.17 3.23 -13.36
CA ALA A 80 2.43 3.33 -14.62
C ALA A 80 2.33 1.95 -15.31
N PRO A 81 1.41 1.80 -16.29
CA PRO A 81 1.27 0.53 -17.02
C PRO A 81 2.56 0.06 -17.72
N ASP A 82 3.48 0.97 -18.03
CA ASP A 82 4.77 0.60 -18.63
C ASP A 82 5.80 0.11 -17.59
N GLY A 83 5.42 0.04 -16.31
CA GLY A 83 6.28 -0.42 -15.22
C GLY A 83 7.13 0.67 -14.59
N ARG A 84 7.03 1.91 -15.03
CA ARG A 84 7.81 3.01 -14.47
C ARG A 84 7.12 3.61 -13.26
N ILE A 85 7.93 3.94 -12.23
CA ILE A 85 7.44 4.66 -11.05
C ILE A 85 7.19 6.12 -11.44
N ARG A 86 5.97 6.57 -11.23
CA ARG A 86 5.55 7.95 -11.54
C ARG A 86 5.48 8.84 -10.33
N HIS A 87 5.09 8.29 -9.19
CA HIS A 87 4.98 9.05 -7.96
C HIS A 87 5.43 8.20 -6.79
N ILE A 88 6.01 8.85 -5.79
CA ILE A 88 6.34 8.24 -4.50
C ILE A 88 5.74 9.15 -3.43
N ALA A 89 4.85 8.61 -2.63
CA ALA A 89 4.24 9.33 -1.52
C ALA A 89 4.82 8.84 -0.20
N PHE A 90 5.33 9.76 0.60
CA PHE A 90 5.87 9.47 1.93
C PHE A 90 4.82 9.81 2.98
N GLY A 91 4.58 8.88 3.91
CA GLY A 91 3.53 9.03 4.90
C GLY A 91 2.18 8.55 4.40
N ALA A 92 1.17 8.63 5.26
CA ALA A 92 -0.17 8.14 4.97
C ALA A 92 -0.83 8.97 3.85
N VAL A 93 -1.53 8.27 2.95
CA VAL A 93 -2.30 8.90 1.88
C VAL A 93 -3.78 8.63 2.09
N THR A 94 -4.62 9.52 1.58
CA THR A 94 -6.07 9.34 1.56
C THR A 94 -6.49 8.84 0.17
N ARG A 95 -7.71 8.32 0.09
CA ARG A 95 -8.31 7.95 -1.20
C ARG A 95 -8.28 9.12 -2.18
N SER A 96 -8.69 10.32 -1.71
CA SER A 96 -8.75 11.48 -2.60
C SER A 96 -7.36 11.94 -3.06
N ALA A 97 -6.35 11.81 -2.22
CA ALA A 97 -4.98 12.12 -2.60
C ALA A 97 -4.47 11.18 -3.70
N LEU A 98 -4.77 9.88 -3.57
CA LEU A 98 -4.44 8.90 -4.61
C LEU A 98 -5.17 9.19 -5.91
N GLU A 99 -6.45 9.54 -5.83
CA GLU A 99 -7.24 9.88 -7.01
C GLU A 99 -6.66 11.09 -7.74
N ALA A 100 -6.18 12.08 -6.99
CA ALA A 100 -5.54 13.26 -7.57
C ALA A 100 -4.24 12.90 -8.30
N LEU A 101 -3.43 11.99 -7.73
CA LEU A 101 -2.19 11.55 -8.36
C LEU A 101 -2.43 10.75 -9.64
N LEU A 102 -3.58 10.10 -9.75
CA LEU A 102 -3.91 9.17 -10.83
C LEU A 102 -4.92 9.74 -11.83
N THR A 103 -5.16 11.05 -11.79
CA THR A 103 -6.19 11.70 -12.63
C THR A 103 -6.05 11.34 -14.12
N ASP A 104 -4.83 11.16 -14.63
CA ASP A 104 -4.59 10.83 -16.03
C ASP A 104 -4.92 9.37 -16.38
N TRP A 105 -5.10 8.50 -15.39
CA TRP A 105 -5.31 7.06 -15.58
C TRP A 105 -6.66 6.56 -15.10
N ILE A 106 -7.39 7.38 -14.35
CA ILE A 106 -8.72 7.05 -13.85
C ILE A 106 -9.69 8.14 -14.28
N ASP A 107 -10.86 7.75 -14.77
CA ASP A 107 -11.88 8.71 -15.22
C ASP A 107 -13.00 8.86 -14.20
#